data_f603cddb2428d6bd96f62fb80d1d7e32
#
_entry.id   f603cddb2428d6bd96f62fb80d1d7e32
#
_cell.length_a   1.000
_cell.length_b   1.000
_cell.length_c   1.000
_cell.angle_alpha   90.00
_cell.angle_beta   90.00
_cell.angle_gamma   90.00
#
_symmetry.space_group_name_H-M   'P 1'
#
loop_
_entity.id
_entity.type
_entity.pdbx_description
1 polymer ?
#
loop_
_entity_poly.entity_id
_entity_poly.type
_entity_poly.pdbx_seq_one_letter_code
_entity_poly.pdbx_strand_id
1 'polypeptide(L)'
;MVGAKRHPNRPAVVFVHGAGYLQNAHRYWSSYYREYMFHHLLAARGYVVLDPDYRASAGYGRDWRTAIYRWMGGKDLDDVVDGAAWLAKQHGVDARRIGVYGGSYGGFITLMAMFTSPETFAAGAALRPVADWAHYNHPYTANILNEPQSDLDAYRKSSPIYFAEGLKGALLICHGMVDVNVHFQDSVRLAQRLIELRKENWELAVYPVEDHGFEQETSWADEYKRILALFDRTLLKK
;
A
#
# COMPACT_ATOMS: atom_id res chain seq x y z
N MET A 1 11.17 11.24 6.96
CA MET A 1 11.47 11.53 5.54
C MET A 1 12.96 11.38 5.30
N VAL A 2 13.36 10.55 4.35
CA VAL A 2 14.75 10.36 3.92
C VAL A 2 14.90 11.02 2.55
N GLY A 3 15.83 11.93 2.35
CA GLY A 3 15.99 12.62 1.08
C GLY A 3 17.36 13.23 0.83
N ALA A 4 17.86 13.08 -0.39
CA ALA A 4 19.04 13.73 -0.91
C ALA A 4 18.81 15.22 -1.23
N LYS A 5 19.86 15.95 -1.61
CA LYS A 5 19.85 17.39 -1.96
C LYS A 5 18.65 17.76 -2.85
N ARG A 6 18.05 18.93 -2.63
CA ARG A 6 16.91 19.47 -3.37
C ARG A 6 17.24 19.65 -4.86
N HIS A 7 16.88 18.67 -5.68
CA HIS A 7 16.80 18.84 -7.12
C HIS A 7 15.30 18.89 -7.51
N PRO A 8 14.88 19.76 -8.42
CA PRO A 8 13.50 19.76 -8.92
C PRO A 8 13.18 18.47 -9.69
N ASN A 9 11.92 18.10 -9.75
CA ASN A 9 11.41 16.97 -10.53
C ASN A 9 11.91 15.58 -10.09
N ARG A 10 12.11 15.37 -8.79
CA ARG A 10 12.49 14.05 -8.27
C ARG A 10 11.31 13.09 -8.24
N PRO A 11 11.54 11.78 -8.43
CA PRO A 11 10.55 10.77 -8.12
C PRO A 11 10.37 10.65 -6.60
N ALA A 12 9.18 10.18 -6.20
CA ALA A 12 8.92 9.89 -4.80
C ALA A 12 8.20 8.55 -4.60
N VAL A 13 8.31 8.02 -3.40
CA VAL A 13 7.59 6.83 -2.96
C VAL A 13 6.96 7.12 -1.59
N VAL A 14 5.69 6.79 -1.46
CA VAL A 14 4.98 6.79 -0.18
C VAL A 14 4.91 5.35 0.31
N PHE A 15 5.44 5.10 1.50
CA PHE A 15 5.28 3.83 2.18
C PHE A 15 4.06 3.89 3.10
N VAL A 16 3.28 2.82 3.14
CA VAL A 16 2.10 2.70 3.99
C VAL A 16 2.27 1.48 4.90
N HIS A 17 2.38 1.72 6.22
CA HIS A 17 2.56 0.64 7.19
C HIS A 17 1.33 -0.27 7.28
N GLY A 18 1.50 -1.48 7.80
CA GLY A 18 0.44 -2.47 7.97
C GLY A 18 -0.39 -2.29 9.24
N ALA A 19 -1.29 -3.25 9.48
CA ALA A 19 -2.20 -3.37 10.62
C ALA A 19 -3.16 -2.20 10.87
N GLY A 20 -3.11 -1.12 10.09
CA GLY A 20 -3.98 0.06 10.18
C GLY A 20 -3.80 0.90 11.46
N TYR A 21 -3.47 0.29 12.58
CA TYR A 21 -3.36 0.93 13.89
C TYR A 21 -1.97 0.78 14.54
N LEU A 22 -0.93 0.57 13.75
CA LEU A 22 0.45 0.70 14.21
C LEU A 22 0.88 2.17 14.22
N GLN A 23 2.06 2.43 14.77
CA GLN A 23 2.77 3.71 14.65
C GLN A 23 4.15 3.41 14.08
N ASN A 24 4.56 4.12 13.03
CA ASN A 24 5.87 3.95 12.41
C ASN A 24 6.68 5.25 12.31
N ALA A 25 6.02 6.41 12.25
CA ALA A 25 6.66 7.72 12.22
C ALA A 25 7.06 8.18 13.64
N HIS A 26 8.20 7.71 14.14
CA HIS A 26 8.72 8.06 15.46
C HIS A 26 10.25 8.26 15.43
N ARG A 27 10.83 8.74 16.53
CA ARG A 27 12.28 8.96 16.69
C ARG A 27 13.00 7.78 17.34
N TYR A 28 12.55 6.57 17.02
CA TYR A 28 13.08 5.32 17.56
C TYR A 28 13.39 4.35 16.41
N TRP A 29 13.89 3.17 16.72
CA TRP A 29 14.13 2.13 15.71
C TRP A 29 12.79 1.65 15.15
N SER A 30 12.64 1.69 13.82
CA SER A 30 11.45 1.21 13.15
C SER A 30 11.27 -0.30 13.35
N SER A 31 10.05 -0.73 13.68
CA SER A 31 9.67 -2.15 13.61
C SER A 31 9.71 -2.66 12.16
N TYR A 32 9.54 -1.77 11.21
CA TYR A 32 9.72 -2.02 9.77
C TYR A 32 11.18 -1.83 9.37
N TYR A 33 12.12 -2.56 9.99
CA TYR A 33 13.56 -2.36 9.79
C TYR A 33 14.02 -2.69 8.36
N ARG A 34 13.35 -3.64 7.66
CA ARG A 34 13.63 -3.97 6.26
C ARG A 34 13.21 -2.84 5.34
N GLU A 35 12.00 -2.34 5.52
CA GLU A 35 11.47 -1.19 4.79
C GLU A 35 12.31 0.05 5.06
N TYR A 36 12.72 0.27 6.29
CA TYR A 36 13.64 1.35 6.64
C TYR A 36 14.95 1.28 5.84
N MET A 37 15.58 0.10 5.74
CA MET A 37 16.76 -0.10 4.91
C MET A 37 16.46 0.13 3.42
N PHE A 38 15.33 -0.35 2.93
CA PHE A 38 14.89 -0.14 1.55
C PHE A 38 14.62 1.34 1.25
N HIS A 39 14.06 2.09 2.19
CA HIS A 39 13.91 3.55 2.08
C HIS A 39 15.26 4.26 1.90
N HIS A 40 16.29 3.83 2.60
CA HIS A 40 17.65 4.36 2.42
C HIS A 40 18.21 4.02 1.03
N LEU A 41 17.98 2.82 0.53
CA LEU A 41 18.36 2.44 -0.83
C LEU A 41 17.66 3.31 -1.87
N LEU A 42 16.35 3.51 -1.75
CA LEU A 42 15.56 4.38 -2.63
C LEU A 42 16.09 5.82 -2.57
N ALA A 43 16.37 6.34 -1.37
CA ALA A 43 16.91 7.68 -1.20
C ALA A 43 18.31 7.83 -1.85
N ALA A 44 19.17 6.83 -1.73
CA ALA A 44 20.47 6.79 -2.40
C ALA A 44 20.36 6.79 -3.93
N ARG A 45 19.25 6.27 -4.47
CA ARG A 45 18.92 6.26 -5.90
C ARG A 45 18.20 7.54 -6.35
N GLY A 46 18.02 8.53 -5.47
CA GLY A 46 17.46 9.83 -5.80
C GLY A 46 15.95 9.99 -5.56
N TYR A 47 15.28 8.98 -5.03
CA TYR A 47 13.88 9.09 -4.62
C TYR A 47 13.73 9.94 -3.34
N VAL A 48 12.59 10.59 -3.22
CA VAL A 48 12.10 11.09 -1.92
C VAL A 48 11.16 10.03 -1.35
N VAL A 49 11.38 9.63 -0.09
CA VAL A 49 10.53 8.64 0.56
C VAL A 49 9.76 9.30 1.71
N LEU A 50 8.45 9.11 1.73
CA LEU A 50 7.56 9.50 2.80
C LEU A 50 7.01 8.26 3.49
N ASP A 51 7.10 8.22 4.79
CA ASP A 51 6.57 7.16 5.68
C ASP A 51 5.67 7.85 6.71
N PRO A 52 4.35 7.98 6.42
CA PRO A 52 3.40 8.67 7.28
C PRO A 52 2.70 7.71 8.24
N ASP A 53 2.34 8.21 9.43
CA ASP A 53 1.25 7.65 10.21
C ASP A 53 -0.06 8.29 9.73
N TYR A 54 -0.92 7.50 9.14
CA TYR A 54 -2.23 7.91 8.63
C TYR A 54 -3.33 7.72 9.71
N ARG A 55 -4.50 8.30 9.50
CA ARG A 55 -5.65 8.11 10.41
C ARG A 55 -5.97 6.63 10.57
N ALA A 56 -6.16 6.19 11.78
CA ALA A 56 -6.18 4.87 12.40
C ALA A 56 -4.88 4.54 13.15
N SER A 57 -3.73 5.09 12.80
CA SER A 57 -2.45 4.83 13.48
C SER A 57 -2.51 5.11 14.99
N ALA A 58 -1.77 4.33 15.77
CA ALA A 58 -1.71 4.47 17.22
C ALA A 58 -0.98 5.77 17.65
N GLY A 59 -1.25 6.22 18.88
CA GLY A 59 -0.52 7.32 19.51
C GLY A 59 -1.13 8.71 19.32
N TYR A 60 -2.15 8.88 18.47
CA TYR A 60 -2.75 10.15 18.12
C TYR A 60 -4.15 10.39 18.77
N GLY A 61 -4.54 9.52 19.67
CA GLY A 61 -5.81 9.61 20.38
C GLY A 61 -7.00 8.91 19.68
N ARG A 62 -8.14 8.93 20.38
CA ARG A 62 -9.34 8.17 19.99
C ARG A 62 -9.88 8.59 18.62
N ASP A 63 -10.06 9.89 18.39
CA ASP A 63 -10.74 10.40 17.18
C ASP A 63 -9.90 10.13 15.92
N TRP A 64 -8.58 10.14 16.03
CA TRP A 64 -7.66 9.69 15.00
C TRP A 64 -7.82 8.19 14.74
N ARG A 65 -7.80 7.39 15.82
CA ARG A 65 -7.90 5.95 15.79
C ARG A 65 -9.20 5.43 15.18
N THR A 66 -10.33 6.06 15.50
CA THR A 66 -11.66 5.65 15.06
C THR A 66 -12.11 6.30 13.77
N ALA A 67 -11.26 7.10 13.12
CA ALA A 67 -11.60 7.82 11.90
C ALA A 67 -11.96 6.92 10.70
N ILE A 68 -11.58 5.63 10.76
CA ILE A 68 -11.86 4.60 9.75
C ILE A 68 -13.13 3.79 10.04
N TYR A 69 -13.88 4.12 11.11
CA TYR A 69 -15.10 3.39 11.45
C TYR A 69 -16.08 3.43 10.26
N ARG A 70 -16.55 2.26 9.85
CA ARG A 70 -17.39 1.97 8.69
C ARG A 70 -16.81 2.37 7.33
N TRP A 71 -15.55 2.82 7.27
CA TRP A 71 -14.91 3.15 5.98
C TRP A 71 -13.39 3.10 6.08
N MET A 72 -12.82 1.92 5.95
CA MET A 72 -11.40 1.74 5.66
C MET A 72 -11.12 2.12 4.20
N GLY A 73 -10.00 2.77 3.91
CA GLY A 73 -9.71 3.34 2.58
C GLY A 73 -10.44 4.66 2.30
N GLY A 74 -10.93 5.32 3.34
CA GLY A 74 -11.46 6.68 3.29
C GLY A 74 -10.43 7.68 3.78
N LYS A 75 -10.57 8.13 5.04
CA LYS A 75 -9.70 9.16 5.62
C LYS A 75 -8.23 8.73 5.76
N ASP A 76 -7.97 7.45 5.97
CA ASP A 76 -6.64 6.86 5.97
C ASP A 76 -5.97 6.94 4.59
N LEU A 77 -6.72 6.72 3.52
CA LEU A 77 -6.25 6.95 2.15
C LEU A 77 -6.08 8.44 1.85
N ASP A 78 -7.01 9.31 2.30
CA ASP A 78 -6.89 10.76 2.12
C ASP A 78 -5.54 11.27 2.65
N ASP A 79 -5.10 10.80 3.83
CA ASP A 79 -3.82 11.19 4.42
C ASP A 79 -2.61 10.77 3.56
N VAL A 80 -2.70 9.63 2.88
CA VAL A 80 -1.67 9.14 1.95
C VAL A 80 -1.64 10.00 0.67
N VAL A 81 -2.80 10.36 0.14
CA VAL A 81 -2.95 11.25 -1.03
C VAL A 81 -2.47 12.66 -0.69
N ASP A 82 -2.84 13.20 0.47
CA ASP A 82 -2.37 14.49 0.95
C ASP A 82 -0.85 14.51 1.16
N GLY A 83 -0.29 13.40 1.64
CA GLY A 83 1.16 13.21 1.74
C GLY A 83 1.86 13.30 0.39
N ALA A 84 1.29 12.69 -0.65
CA ALA A 84 1.81 12.78 -2.02
C ALA A 84 1.74 14.22 -2.56
N ALA A 85 0.62 14.91 -2.36
CA ALA A 85 0.46 16.31 -2.74
C ALA A 85 1.44 17.23 -1.99
N TRP A 86 1.67 16.98 -0.71
CA TRP A 86 2.65 17.72 0.10
C TRP A 86 4.08 17.53 -0.42
N LEU A 87 4.46 16.30 -0.82
CA LEU A 87 5.76 16.03 -1.43
C LEU A 87 5.97 16.83 -2.71
N ALA A 88 4.97 16.86 -3.59
CA ALA A 88 5.03 17.65 -4.82
C ALA A 88 5.16 19.16 -4.53
N LYS A 89 4.37 19.68 -3.62
CA LYS A 89 4.32 21.11 -3.29
C LYS A 89 5.55 21.60 -2.52
N GLN A 90 6.07 20.83 -1.57
CA GLN A 90 7.07 21.28 -0.61
C GLN A 90 8.47 20.73 -0.81
N HIS A 91 8.62 19.62 -1.57
CA HIS A 91 9.88 18.89 -1.66
C HIS A 91 10.43 18.72 -3.08
N GLY A 92 9.88 19.45 -4.06
CA GLY A 92 10.35 19.42 -5.45
C GLY A 92 10.18 18.05 -6.13
N VAL A 93 9.15 17.33 -5.74
CA VAL A 93 8.76 16.06 -6.35
C VAL A 93 7.93 16.34 -7.60
N ASP A 94 8.17 15.60 -8.68
CA ASP A 94 7.27 15.60 -9.84
C ASP A 94 6.01 14.81 -9.49
N ALA A 95 4.85 15.47 -9.46
CA ALA A 95 3.57 14.86 -9.13
C ALA A 95 3.19 13.66 -10.03
N ARG A 96 3.76 13.56 -11.23
CA ARG A 96 3.55 12.44 -12.17
C ARG A 96 4.47 11.24 -11.89
N ARG A 97 5.38 11.36 -10.93
CA ARG A 97 6.43 10.39 -10.63
C ARG A 97 6.39 9.96 -9.16
N ILE A 98 5.19 9.71 -8.65
CA ILE A 98 4.96 9.26 -7.28
C ILE A 98 4.48 7.80 -7.33
N GLY A 99 5.14 6.94 -6.55
CA GLY A 99 4.74 5.57 -6.29
C GLY A 99 4.23 5.40 -4.87
N VAL A 100 3.51 4.31 -4.63
CA VAL A 100 3.01 3.92 -3.31
C VAL A 100 3.28 2.44 -3.08
N TYR A 101 3.64 2.04 -1.86
CA TYR A 101 3.75 0.62 -1.53
C TYR A 101 3.50 0.37 -0.05
N GLY A 102 3.09 -0.84 0.27
CA GLY A 102 2.92 -1.28 1.64
C GLY A 102 2.45 -2.72 1.73
N GLY A 103 2.54 -3.29 2.93
CA GLY A 103 2.16 -4.67 3.21
C GLY A 103 0.88 -4.77 4.05
N SER A 104 0.10 -5.86 3.85
CA SER A 104 -1.10 -6.12 4.63
C SER A 104 -2.14 -4.99 4.49
N TYR A 105 -2.48 -4.29 5.56
CA TYR A 105 -3.30 -3.08 5.50
C TYR A 105 -2.68 -2.02 4.58
N GLY A 106 -1.34 -1.86 4.60
CA GLY A 106 -0.64 -0.97 3.67
C GLY A 106 -0.76 -1.42 2.21
N GLY A 107 -0.81 -2.73 1.96
CA GLY A 107 -1.11 -3.31 0.65
C GLY A 107 -2.56 -3.02 0.22
N PHE A 108 -3.51 -3.12 1.14
CA PHE A 108 -4.89 -2.72 0.92
C PHE A 108 -5.00 -1.23 0.55
N ILE A 109 -4.37 -0.32 1.31
CA ILE A 109 -4.34 1.12 0.98
C ILE A 109 -3.64 1.37 -0.36
N THR A 110 -2.58 0.63 -0.68
CA THR A 110 -1.93 0.70 -1.99
C THR A 110 -2.91 0.35 -3.12
N LEU A 111 -3.71 -0.72 -2.98
CA LEU A 111 -4.74 -1.06 -3.95
C LEU A 111 -5.81 0.03 -4.05
N MET A 112 -6.33 0.53 -2.92
CA MET A 112 -7.31 1.64 -2.90
C MET A 112 -6.74 2.87 -3.59
N ALA A 113 -5.50 3.24 -3.31
CA ALA A 113 -4.80 4.38 -3.95
C ALA A 113 -4.73 4.23 -5.47
N MET A 114 -4.31 3.03 -5.95
CA MET A 114 -4.19 2.76 -7.38
C MET A 114 -5.52 2.71 -8.12
N PHE A 115 -6.61 2.36 -7.43
CA PHE A 115 -7.93 2.19 -8.03
C PHE A 115 -8.84 3.42 -7.89
N THR A 116 -8.74 4.17 -6.78
CA THR A 116 -9.63 5.30 -6.51
C THR A 116 -8.95 6.67 -6.63
N SER A 117 -7.62 6.71 -6.64
CA SER A 117 -6.81 7.93 -6.84
C SER A 117 -5.76 7.73 -7.95
N PRO A 118 -6.14 7.22 -9.14
CA PRO A 118 -5.20 6.78 -10.18
C PRO A 118 -4.39 7.90 -10.82
N GLU A 119 -4.79 9.16 -10.62
CA GLU A 119 -4.04 10.33 -11.12
C GLU A 119 -2.90 10.74 -10.15
N THR A 120 -2.91 10.23 -8.91
CA THR A 120 -1.91 10.58 -7.88
C THR A 120 -0.70 9.67 -7.97
N PHE A 121 -0.91 8.38 -8.26
CA PHE A 121 0.15 7.37 -8.21
C PHE A 121 0.38 6.71 -9.56
N ALA A 122 1.59 6.84 -10.08
CA ALA A 122 1.99 6.23 -11.35
C ALA A 122 2.32 4.73 -11.21
N ALA A 123 2.70 4.29 -10.02
CA ALA A 123 3.02 2.90 -9.71
C ALA A 123 2.64 2.53 -8.29
N GLY A 124 2.19 1.30 -8.08
CA GLY A 124 1.89 0.74 -6.76
C GLY A 124 2.44 -0.68 -6.60
N ALA A 125 2.97 -0.99 -5.39
CA ALA A 125 3.33 -2.36 -5.01
C ALA A 125 2.55 -2.77 -3.76
N ALA A 126 1.56 -3.62 -3.95
CA ALA A 126 0.68 -4.13 -2.91
C ALA A 126 1.19 -5.50 -2.42
N LEU A 127 1.67 -5.56 -1.18
CA LEU A 127 2.29 -6.75 -0.63
C LEU A 127 1.28 -7.44 0.29
N ARG A 128 0.99 -8.72 0.03
CA ARG A 128 0.00 -9.51 0.80
C ARG A 128 -1.26 -8.71 1.17
N PRO A 129 -1.92 -8.10 0.16
CA PRO A 129 -2.98 -7.12 0.40
C PRO A 129 -4.32 -7.78 0.71
N VAL A 130 -5.12 -7.15 1.57
CA VAL A 130 -6.56 -7.46 1.64
C VAL A 130 -7.24 -6.81 0.43
N ALA A 131 -7.92 -7.62 -0.39
CA ALA A 131 -8.68 -7.15 -1.54
C ALA A 131 -10.19 -7.08 -1.26
N ASP A 132 -10.68 -7.90 -0.33
CA ASP A 132 -12.09 -7.94 0.07
C ASP A 132 -12.23 -8.21 1.57
N TRP A 133 -12.64 -7.21 2.33
CA TRP A 133 -12.74 -7.30 3.79
C TRP A 133 -13.76 -8.33 4.29
N ALA A 134 -14.71 -8.74 3.45
CA ALA A 134 -15.65 -9.81 3.80
C ALA A 134 -14.99 -11.19 3.92
N HIS A 135 -13.77 -11.34 3.42
CA HIS A 135 -12.97 -12.57 3.49
C HIS A 135 -11.86 -12.53 4.56
N TYR A 136 -11.74 -11.40 5.26
CA TYR A 136 -10.77 -11.26 6.33
C TYR A 136 -11.34 -11.72 7.69
N ASN A 137 -10.50 -11.73 8.69
CA ASN A 137 -10.83 -12.24 10.02
C ASN A 137 -11.90 -11.38 10.71
N HIS A 138 -12.98 -12.04 11.08
CA HIS A 138 -14.18 -11.43 11.63
C HIS A 138 -13.96 -10.58 12.90
N PRO A 139 -13.18 -11.02 13.92
CA PRO A 139 -12.93 -10.19 15.10
C PRO A 139 -12.27 -8.85 14.79
N TYR A 140 -11.47 -8.76 13.71
CA TYR A 140 -10.89 -7.51 13.27
C TYR A 140 -11.92 -6.64 12.53
N THR A 141 -12.56 -7.20 11.50
CA THR A 141 -13.45 -6.43 10.62
C THR A 141 -14.72 -5.97 11.30
N ALA A 142 -15.33 -6.80 12.13
CA ALA A 142 -16.58 -6.48 12.80
C ALA A 142 -16.48 -5.27 13.76
N ASN A 143 -15.31 -5.06 14.35
CA ASN A 143 -15.06 -3.90 15.20
C ASN A 143 -14.97 -2.57 14.42
N ILE A 144 -14.71 -2.63 13.12
CA ILE A 144 -14.50 -1.45 12.28
C ILE A 144 -15.65 -1.26 11.29
N LEU A 145 -16.10 -2.35 10.64
CA LEU A 145 -17.08 -2.33 9.55
C LEU A 145 -18.46 -2.86 9.94
N ASN A 146 -18.68 -3.22 11.23
CA ASN A 146 -19.86 -3.96 11.68
C ASN A 146 -19.92 -5.38 11.08
N GLU A 147 -21.11 -5.94 10.96
CA GLU A 147 -21.33 -7.26 10.35
C GLU A 147 -21.66 -7.11 8.86
N PRO A 148 -21.11 -7.94 7.96
CA PRO A 148 -21.38 -7.82 6.53
C PRO A 148 -22.88 -8.02 6.19
N GLN A 149 -23.62 -8.76 7.01
CA GLN A 149 -25.06 -8.99 6.84
C GLN A 149 -25.91 -7.76 7.20
N SER A 150 -25.41 -6.90 8.11
CA SER A 150 -26.14 -5.71 8.57
C SER A 150 -25.60 -4.41 7.95
N ASP A 151 -24.37 -4.38 7.45
CA ASP A 151 -23.71 -3.18 6.93
C ASP A 151 -22.85 -3.51 5.68
N LEU A 152 -23.48 -4.10 4.67
CA LEU A 152 -22.81 -4.48 3.42
C LEU A 152 -22.12 -3.28 2.74
N ASP A 153 -22.66 -2.06 2.89
CA ASP A 153 -22.10 -0.85 2.31
C ASP A 153 -20.74 -0.51 2.89
N ALA A 154 -20.53 -0.72 4.21
CA ALA A 154 -19.23 -0.52 4.85
C ALA A 154 -18.17 -1.45 4.23
N TYR A 155 -18.51 -2.71 3.99
CA TYR A 155 -17.62 -3.68 3.36
C TYR A 155 -17.32 -3.35 1.90
N ARG A 156 -18.33 -3.04 1.10
CA ARG A 156 -18.16 -2.73 -0.33
C ARG A 156 -17.28 -1.51 -0.56
N LYS A 157 -17.56 -0.41 0.15
CA LYS A 157 -16.78 0.83 -0.01
C LYS A 157 -15.35 0.73 0.55
N SER A 158 -15.10 -0.26 1.41
CA SER A 158 -13.78 -0.51 1.99
C SER A 158 -12.98 -1.59 1.23
N SER A 159 -13.53 -2.27 0.24
CA SER A 159 -12.88 -3.41 -0.40
C SER A 159 -12.40 -3.07 -1.82
N PRO A 160 -11.07 -3.08 -2.06
CA PRO A 160 -10.47 -2.67 -3.34
C PRO A 160 -11.00 -3.38 -4.57
N ILE A 161 -11.40 -4.65 -4.45
CA ILE A 161 -11.87 -5.46 -5.58
C ILE A 161 -13.05 -4.82 -6.33
N TYR A 162 -13.87 -4.02 -5.63
CA TYR A 162 -15.01 -3.32 -6.24
C TYR A 162 -14.59 -2.08 -7.03
N PHE A 163 -13.35 -1.60 -6.88
CA PHE A 163 -12.82 -0.42 -7.54
C PHE A 163 -11.72 -0.73 -8.56
N ALA A 164 -11.44 -2.01 -8.81
CA ALA A 164 -10.34 -2.46 -9.68
C ALA A 164 -10.42 -1.89 -11.12
N GLU A 165 -11.61 -1.48 -11.57
CA GLU A 165 -11.82 -0.80 -12.85
C GLU A 165 -11.03 0.51 -12.95
N GLY A 166 -10.79 1.19 -11.83
CA GLY A 166 -10.06 2.46 -11.79
C GLY A 166 -8.55 2.36 -12.05
N LEU A 167 -7.96 1.15 -12.13
CA LEU A 167 -6.52 0.99 -12.34
C LEU A 167 -6.06 1.64 -13.67
N LYS A 168 -5.10 2.57 -13.56
CA LYS A 168 -4.42 3.23 -14.70
C LYS A 168 -2.90 3.03 -14.67
N GLY A 169 -2.28 3.17 -13.50
CA GLY A 169 -0.84 3.05 -13.30
C GLY A 169 -0.35 1.59 -13.30
N ALA A 170 0.94 1.39 -13.12
CA ALA A 170 1.55 0.07 -13.04
C ALA A 170 1.36 -0.52 -11.63
N LEU A 171 0.85 -1.74 -11.53
CA LEU A 171 0.58 -2.42 -10.26
C LEU A 171 1.39 -3.73 -10.17
N LEU A 172 2.10 -3.90 -9.06
CA LEU A 172 2.70 -5.16 -8.65
C LEU A 172 1.96 -5.67 -7.41
N ILE A 173 1.52 -6.92 -7.43
CA ILE A 173 0.96 -7.62 -6.28
C ILE A 173 1.96 -8.71 -5.90
N CYS A 174 2.39 -8.76 -4.63
CA CYS A 174 3.24 -9.82 -4.08
C CYS A 174 2.49 -10.55 -2.98
N HIS A 175 2.44 -11.90 -3.00
CA HIS A 175 1.70 -12.64 -1.99
C HIS A 175 2.29 -14.04 -1.74
N GLY A 176 2.40 -14.42 -0.47
CA GLY A 176 2.73 -15.76 -0.02
C GLY A 176 1.57 -16.73 -0.22
N MET A 177 1.82 -17.91 -0.78
CA MET A 177 0.73 -18.85 -1.07
C MET A 177 0.22 -19.61 0.16
N VAL A 178 0.99 -19.61 1.26
CA VAL A 178 0.60 -20.23 2.53
C VAL A 178 0.21 -19.21 3.60
N ASP A 179 -0.04 -17.97 3.19
CA ASP A 179 -0.47 -16.88 4.08
C ASP A 179 -1.80 -17.24 4.78
N VAL A 180 -1.73 -17.39 6.12
CA VAL A 180 -2.88 -17.73 6.98
C VAL A 180 -3.51 -16.51 7.65
N ASN A 181 -2.95 -15.33 7.47
CA ASN A 181 -3.50 -14.07 7.97
C ASN A 181 -4.37 -13.39 6.89
N VAL A 182 -3.79 -13.03 5.76
CA VAL A 182 -4.53 -12.60 4.57
C VAL A 182 -4.43 -13.72 3.55
N HIS A 183 -5.49 -14.48 3.38
CA HIS A 183 -5.44 -15.64 2.50
C HIS A 183 -5.07 -15.25 1.06
N PHE A 184 -4.17 -16.02 0.45
CA PHE A 184 -3.73 -15.85 -0.94
C PHE A 184 -4.90 -15.76 -1.93
N GLN A 185 -6.06 -16.34 -1.57
CA GLN A 185 -7.31 -16.24 -2.32
C GLN A 185 -7.72 -14.80 -2.63
N ASP A 186 -7.40 -13.83 -1.78
CA ASP A 186 -7.69 -12.41 -2.03
C ASP A 186 -6.99 -11.90 -3.28
N SER A 187 -5.69 -12.20 -3.42
CA SER A 187 -4.93 -11.85 -4.63
C SER A 187 -5.37 -12.64 -5.86
N VAL A 188 -5.75 -13.92 -5.72
CA VAL A 188 -6.28 -14.72 -6.84
C VAL A 188 -7.60 -14.14 -7.36
N ARG A 189 -8.52 -13.77 -6.48
CA ARG A 189 -9.80 -13.14 -6.86
C ARG A 189 -9.59 -11.78 -7.50
N LEU A 190 -8.67 -10.97 -6.96
CA LEU A 190 -8.33 -9.68 -7.56
C LEU A 190 -7.70 -9.84 -8.94
N ALA A 191 -6.78 -10.80 -9.13
CA ALA A 191 -6.18 -11.11 -10.43
C ALA A 191 -7.26 -11.50 -11.45
N GLN A 192 -8.21 -12.37 -11.08
CA GLN A 192 -9.34 -12.72 -11.95
C GLN A 192 -10.17 -11.47 -12.32
N ARG A 193 -10.45 -10.60 -11.34
CA ARG A 193 -11.18 -9.36 -11.58
C ARG A 193 -10.46 -8.42 -12.56
N LEU A 194 -9.14 -8.26 -12.44
CA LEU A 194 -8.34 -7.47 -13.36
C LEU A 194 -8.34 -8.03 -14.79
N ILE A 195 -8.29 -9.36 -14.92
CA ILE A 195 -8.43 -10.06 -16.23
C ILE A 195 -9.80 -9.77 -16.86
N GLU A 196 -10.88 -9.93 -16.11
CA GLU A 196 -12.25 -9.65 -16.58
C GLU A 196 -12.41 -8.20 -17.05
N LEU A 197 -11.78 -7.26 -16.35
CA LEU A 197 -11.74 -5.84 -16.69
C LEU A 197 -10.73 -5.49 -17.80
N ARG A 198 -10.00 -6.48 -18.33
CA ARG A 198 -8.97 -6.33 -19.38
C ARG A 198 -7.90 -5.30 -19.00
N LYS A 199 -7.47 -5.30 -17.71
CA LYS A 199 -6.37 -4.45 -17.27
C LYS A 199 -5.03 -5.06 -17.68
N GLU A 200 -4.09 -4.24 -18.17
CA GLU A 200 -2.84 -4.72 -18.77
C GLU A 200 -1.61 -4.42 -17.90
N ASN A 201 -1.60 -3.31 -17.17
CA ASN A 201 -0.43 -2.83 -16.44
C ASN A 201 -0.34 -3.40 -15.00
N TRP A 202 -0.48 -4.72 -14.85
CA TRP A 202 -0.37 -5.36 -13.55
C TRP A 202 0.39 -6.69 -13.61
N GLU A 203 1.01 -7.05 -12.49
CA GLU A 203 1.75 -8.29 -12.30
C GLU A 203 1.38 -8.91 -10.94
N LEU A 204 1.31 -10.23 -10.86
CA LEU A 204 1.21 -10.99 -9.62
C LEU A 204 2.46 -11.84 -9.43
N ALA A 205 3.25 -11.55 -8.41
CA ALA A 205 4.37 -12.36 -7.97
C ALA A 205 3.93 -13.24 -6.80
N VAL A 206 4.09 -14.54 -6.92
CA VAL A 206 3.71 -15.52 -5.91
C VAL A 206 4.93 -16.13 -5.22
N TYR A 207 4.80 -16.35 -3.92
CA TYR A 207 5.85 -16.92 -3.08
C TYR A 207 5.32 -18.22 -2.45
N PRO A 208 5.63 -19.38 -3.06
CA PRO A 208 4.92 -20.65 -2.78
C PRO A 208 5.00 -21.14 -1.35
N VAL A 209 6.08 -20.82 -0.64
CA VAL A 209 6.34 -21.34 0.72
C VAL A 209 6.20 -20.24 1.80
N GLU A 210 5.84 -19.03 1.41
CA GLU A 210 5.81 -17.89 2.32
C GLU A 210 4.43 -17.66 2.94
N ASP A 211 4.46 -17.34 4.24
CA ASP A 211 3.31 -16.86 5.01
C ASP A 211 3.21 -15.31 4.95
N HIS A 212 2.38 -14.71 5.79
CA HIS A 212 2.14 -13.27 5.85
C HIS A 212 3.41 -12.44 6.09
N GLY A 213 4.27 -12.88 7.00
CA GLY A 213 5.63 -12.37 7.14
C GLY A 213 6.59 -13.36 6.49
N PHE A 214 7.24 -12.98 5.41
CA PHE A 214 8.17 -13.89 4.73
C PHE A 214 9.28 -14.36 5.67
N GLU A 215 9.60 -15.64 5.61
CA GLU A 215 10.65 -16.26 6.41
C GLU A 215 11.98 -16.33 5.66
N GLN A 216 11.93 -16.62 4.35
CA GLN A 216 13.12 -16.81 3.54
C GLN A 216 13.76 -15.48 3.15
N GLU A 217 15.05 -15.33 3.40
CA GLU A 217 15.82 -14.14 2.99
C GLU A 217 15.77 -13.92 1.47
N THR A 218 15.78 -15.00 0.71
CA THR A 218 15.70 -14.97 -0.76
C THR A 218 14.36 -14.44 -1.25
N SER A 219 13.26 -14.73 -0.56
CA SER A 219 11.93 -14.23 -0.88
C SER A 219 11.85 -12.71 -0.61
N TRP A 220 12.34 -12.24 0.53
CA TRP A 220 12.47 -10.82 0.82
C TRP A 220 13.32 -10.09 -0.23
N ALA A 221 14.46 -10.67 -0.60
CA ALA A 221 15.34 -10.07 -1.60
C ALA A 221 14.69 -9.99 -2.98
N ASP A 222 13.92 -11.00 -3.39
CA ASP A 222 13.18 -11.00 -4.65
C ASP A 222 12.04 -9.96 -4.62
N GLU A 223 11.27 -9.88 -3.54
CA GLU A 223 10.20 -8.90 -3.37
C GLU A 223 10.72 -7.46 -3.54
N TYR A 224 11.78 -7.08 -2.79
CA TYR A 224 12.36 -5.74 -2.91
C TYR A 224 12.98 -5.45 -4.28
N LYS A 225 13.58 -6.46 -4.94
CA LYS A 225 14.06 -6.32 -6.33
C LYS A 225 12.93 -6.02 -7.30
N ARG A 226 11.78 -6.70 -7.16
CA ARG A 226 10.60 -6.46 -8.01
C ARG A 226 10.00 -5.07 -7.77
N ILE A 227 9.87 -4.66 -6.50
CA ILE A 227 9.41 -3.31 -6.14
C ILE A 227 10.33 -2.24 -6.75
N LEU A 228 11.65 -2.42 -6.58
CA LEU A 228 12.65 -1.49 -7.13
C LEU A 228 12.55 -1.43 -8.66
N ALA A 229 12.47 -2.58 -9.32
CA ALA A 229 12.34 -2.65 -10.78
C ALA A 229 11.06 -1.98 -11.28
N LEU A 230 9.92 -2.15 -10.59
CA LEU A 230 8.68 -1.43 -10.87
C LEU A 230 8.89 0.08 -10.80
N PHE A 231 9.44 0.57 -9.70
CA PHE A 231 9.64 2.01 -9.49
C PHE A 231 10.66 2.59 -10.47
N ASP A 232 11.80 1.91 -10.69
CA ASP A 232 12.81 2.37 -11.64
C ASP A 232 12.26 2.47 -13.06
N ARG A 233 11.51 1.47 -13.55
CA ARG A 233 10.94 1.48 -14.91
C ARG A 233 9.81 2.51 -15.08
N THR A 234 9.09 2.85 -14.00
CA THR A 234 7.92 3.73 -14.09
C THR A 234 8.23 5.17 -13.68
N LEU A 235 9.03 5.35 -12.63
CA LEU A 235 9.24 6.66 -12.00
C LEU A 235 10.58 7.29 -12.38
N LEU A 236 11.63 6.51 -12.77
CA LEU A 236 12.93 7.06 -13.17
C LEU A 236 13.04 7.35 -14.66
N LYS A 237 12.17 6.80 -15.52
CA LYS A 237 12.22 7.11 -16.95
C LYS A 237 12.01 8.60 -17.18
N LYS A 238 12.94 9.19 -17.92
CA LYS A 238 12.91 10.58 -18.37
C LYS A 238 11.88 10.77 -19.48
#